data_e4a77f23eb21137b33fa99425f6a2615
#
_entry.id   e4a77f23eb21137b33fa99425f6a2615
#
_cell.length_a   1.000
_cell.length_b   1.000
_cell.length_c   1.000
_cell.angle_alpha   90.00
_cell.angle_beta   90.00
_cell.angle_gamma   90.00
#
_symmetry.space_group_name_H-M   'P 1'
#
loop_
_entity.id
_entity.type
_entity.pdbx_description
1 polymer ?
#
loop_
_entity_poly.entity_id
_entity_poly.type
_entity_poly.pdbx_seq_one_letter_code
_entity_poly.pdbx_strand_id
1 'polypeptide(L)'
;LNYTPWQSVFLVFAGLVMASLFTLPLMKAPATAGKQELEESIGQVITRAFRDPSYTLIFLGFFSCGYQLAFITAHFPAFVTELCGPILPGGALCSIGITTTSRLGALAISLIGLANIVGTLAAGYLGKRYSKKYLLAGIYMARTVVAALFIALPITPLSVILFSVAMGSLWLATVPLTSGLVAHIYGLRYMGTLFGLVFFSHQLGSFLGVWLGGKMYDIYGTYTAVW
;
A
#
# COMPACT_ATOMS: atom_id res chain seq x y z
N LEU A 1 22.30 0.48 0.23
CA LEU A 1 22.63 1.63 1.08
C LEU A 1 24.07 1.63 1.63
N ASN A 2 24.83 0.54 1.47
CA ASN A 2 26.21 0.46 1.97
C ASN A 2 27.28 1.12 1.08
N TYR A 3 26.88 1.66 -0.08
CA TYR A 3 27.81 2.23 -1.07
C TYR A 3 27.62 3.72 -1.33
N THR A 4 26.46 4.29 -0.91
CA THR A 4 26.18 5.72 -1.08
C THR A 4 25.74 6.34 0.23
N PRO A 5 26.20 7.54 0.58
CA PRO A 5 25.67 8.28 1.72
C PRO A 5 24.15 8.41 1.61
N TRP A 6 23.43 8.26 2.71
CA TRP A 6 21.97 8.37 2.73
C TRP A 6 21.47 9.71 2.14
N GLN A 7 22.25 10.77 2.26
CA GLN A 7 21.97 12.08 1.68
C GLN A 7 21.86 12.01 0.14
N SER A 8 22.71 11.22 -0.52
CA SER A 8 22.66 11.06 -1.97
C SER A 8 21.35 10.44 -2.45
N VAL A 9 20.78 9.53 -1.66
CA VAL A 9 19.47 8.93 -1.95
C VAL A 9 18.36 10.00 -1.91
N PHE A 10 18.38 10.87 -0.89
CA PHE A 10 17.43 11.99 -0.80
C PHE A 10 17.59 12.99 -1.93
N LEU A 11 18.82 13.29 -2.35
CA LEU A 11 19.08 14.18 -3.50
C LEU A 11 18.54 13.59 -4.80
N VAL A 12 18.70 12.27 -5.02
CA VAL A 12 18.12 11.59 -6.18
C VAL A 12 16.60 11.69 -6.17
N PHE A 13 15.95 11.42 -5.02
CA PHE A 13 14.50 11.56 -4.89
C PHE A 13 14.04 13.01 -5.12
N ALA A 14 14.74 13.99 -4.55
CA ALA A 14 14.45 15.40 -4.76
C ALA A 14 14.57 15.76 -6.25
N GLY A 15 15.62 15.28 -6.94
CA GLY A 15 15.78 15.46 -8.37
C GLY A 15 14.66 14.85 -9.20
N LEU A 16 14.21 13.64 -8.86
CA LEU A 16 13.06 12.99 -9.53
C LEU A 16 11.75 13.77 -9.33
N VAL A 17 11.51 14.27 -8.10
CA VAL A 17 10.34 15.10 -7.80
C VAL A 17 10.42 16.41 -8.58
N MET A 18 11.59 17.07 -8.60
CA MET A 18 11.78 18.29 -9.42
C MET A 18 11.59 18.01 -10.91
N ALA A 19 12.09 16.89 -11.42
CA ALA A 19 11.89 16.49 -12.81
C ALA A 19 10.39 16.29 -13.14
N SER A 20 9.58 15.85 -12.20
CA SER A 20 8.14 15.72 -12.40
C SER A 20 7.43 17.07 -12.66
N LEU A 21 8.01 18.22 -12.26
CA LEU A 21 7.47 19.55 -12.55
C LEU A 21 7.44 19.84 -14.06
N PHE A 22 8.33 19.23 -14.86
CA PHE A 22 8.30 19.35 -16.32
C PHE A 22 7.06 18.73 -16.96
N THR A 23 6.33 17.88 -16.24
CA THR A 23 5.06 17.30 -16.72
C THR A 23 3.87 18.25 -16.51
N LEU A 24 3.97 19.30 -15.67
CA LEU A 24 2.88 20.23 -15.38
C LEU A 24 2.29 20.90 -16.64
N PRO A 25 3.08 21.37 -17.63
CA PRO A 25 2.53 21.97 -18.82
C PRO A 25 1.72 21.00 -19.68
N LEU A 26 1.95 19.67 -19.51
CA LEU A 26 1.21 18.62 -20.21
C LEU A 26 -0.14 18.31 -19.54
N MET A 27 -0.32 18.74 -18.29
CA MET A 27 -1.55 18.56 -17.52
C MET A 27 -2.54 19.69 -17.88
N LYS A 28 -3.28 19.52 -18.98
CA LYS A 28 -4.37 20.45 -19.32
C LYS A 28 -5.58 20.13 -18.44
N ALA A 29 -6.02 21.09 -17.65
CA ALA A 29 -7.31 21.00 -16.99
C ALA A 29 -8.42 20.96 -18.06
N PRO A 30 -9.45 20.09 -17.93
CA PRO A 30 -10.60 20.12 -18.81
C PRO A 30 -11.22 21.52 -18.79
N ALA A 31 -11.48 22.10 -19.96
CA ALA A 31 -12.04 23.45 -20.10
C ALA A 31 -13.46 23.59 -19.50
N THR A 32 -14.07 22.49 -19.13
CA THR A 32 -15.43 22.40 -18.61
C THR A 32 -15.56 22.25 -17.09
N ALA A 33 -14.50 22.55 -16.33
CA ALA A 33 -14.66 22.76 -14.88
C ALA A 33 -15.39 24.09 -14.60
N GLY A 34 -16.53 24.32 -15.29
CA GLY A 34 -17.45 25.38 -14.92
C GLY A 34 -17.91 25.17 -13.49
N LYS A 35 -18.08 26.24 -12.74
CA LYS A 35 -18.70 26.24 -11.41
C LYS A 35 -20.12 25.64 -11.52
N GLN A 36 -20.23 24.32 -11.53
CA GLN A 36 -21.51 23.67 -11.29
C GLN A 36 -21.87 23.95 -9.83
N GLU A 37 -22.96 24.67 -9.60
CA GLU A 37 -23.48 24.91 -8.27
C GLU A 37 -23.70 23.56 -7.58
N LEU A 38 -23.26 23.47 -6.32
CA LEU A 38 -23.43 22.26 -5.53
C LEU A 38 -24.92 22.14 -5.19
N GLU A 39 -25.58 21.09 -5.67
CA GLU A 39 -26.99 20.80 -5.36
C GLU A 39 -27.20 20.54 -3.87
N GLU A 40 -26.19 19.97 -3.22
CA GLU A 40 -26.17 19.70 -1.78
C GLU A 40 -24.92 20.32 -1.14
N SER A 41 -25.05 20.75 0.11
CA SER A 41 -23.91 21.21 0.87
C SER A 41 -22.94 20.04 1.17
N ILE A 42 -21.64 20.32 1.30
CA ILE A 42 -20.63 19.30 1.61
C ILE A 42 -20.99 18.51 2.88
N GLY A 43 -21.51 19.19 3.92
CA GLY A 43 -21.92 18.56 5.17
C GLY A 43 -23.08 17.56 4.99
N GLN A 44 -24.06 17.89 4.14
CA GLN A 44 -25.17 17.00 3.82
C GLN A 44 -24.68 15.76 3.07
N VAL A 45 -23.79 15.92 2.10
CA VAL A 45 -23.20 14.82 1.35
C VAL A 45 -22.39 13.89 2.25
N ILE A 46 -21.58 14.42 3.15
CA ILE A 46 -20.82 13.62 4.13
C ILE A 46 -21.77 12.85 5.03
N THR A 47 -22.78 13.52 5.58
CA THR A 47 -23.78 12.86 6.46
C THR A 47 -24.51 11.75 5.71
N ARG A 48 -24.91 11.97 4.47
CA ARG A 48 -25.55 10.98 3.63
C ARG A 48 -24.63 9.79 3.34
N ALA A 49 -23.35 10.06 3.04
CA ALA A 49 -22.37 9.03 2.75
C ALA A 49 -22.15 8.11 3.97
N PHE A 50 -21.99 8.66 5.17
CA PHE A 50 -21.81 7.84 6.39
C PHE A 50 -23.07 7.10 6.84
N ARG A 51 -24.25 7.47 6.34
CA ARG A 51 -25.48 6.69 6.51
C ARG A 51 -25.60 5.52 5.53
N ASP A 52 -24.82 5.55 4.45
CA ASP A 52 -24.77 4.47 3.47
C ASP A 52 -23.78 3.38 3.95
N PRO A 53 -24.25 2.15 4.20
CA PRO A 53 -23.37 1.04 4.60
C PRO A 53 -22.23 0.80 3.60
N SER A 54 -22.45 1.06 2.30
CA SER A 54 -21.43 0.88 1.27
C SER A 54 -20.23 1.80 1.50
N TYR A 55 -20.48 3.06 1.84
CA TYR A 55 -19.42 4.01 2.13
C TYR A 55 -18.68 3.68 3.43
N THR A 56 -19.42 3.33 4.46
CA THR A 56 -18.84 2.93 5.75
C THR A 56 -17.94 1.71 5.60
N LEU A 57 -18.34 0.71 4.81
CA LEU A 57 -17.51 -0.46 4.51
C LEU A 57 -16.26 -0.10 3.69
N ILE A 58 -16.36 0.83 2.73
CA ILE A 58 -15.20 1.35 1.98
C ILE A 58 -14.23 2.06 2.94
N PHE A 59 -14.76 2.91 3.84
CA PHE A 59 -13.99 3.64 4.83
C PHE A 59 -13.22 2.70 5.78
N LEU A 60 -13.89 1.70 6.34
CA LEU A 60 -13.30 0.71 7.23
C LEU A 60 -12.31 -0.22 6.49
N GLY A 61 -12.64 -0.64 5.27
CA GLY A 61 -11.75 -1.44 4.43
C GLY A 61 -10.45 -0.69 4.12
N PHE A 62 -10.55 0.61 3.83
CA PHE A 62 -9.38 1.42 3.52
C PHE A 62 -8.55 1.75 4.78
N PHE A 63 -9.20 1.89 5.93
CA PHE A 63 -8.53 1.94 7.23
C PHE A 63 -7.69 0.68 7.50
N SER A 64 -8.28 -0.51 7.31
CA SER A 64 -7.59 -1.79 7.46
C SER A 64 -6.44 -1.94 6.45
N CYS A 65 -6.62 -1.43 5.23
CA CYS A 65 -5.56 -1.35 4.23
C CYS A 65 -4.37 -0.54 4.75
N GLY A 66 -4.62 0.66 5.26
CA GLY A 66 -3.58 1.53 5.81
C GLY A 66 -2.83 0.89 6.96
N TYR A 67 -3.57 0.28 7.89
CA TYR A 67 -2.99 -0.47 9.00
C TYR A 67 -1.98 -1.52 8.52
N GLN A 68 -2.40 -2.40 7.62
CA GLN A 68 -1.56 -3.49 7.13
C GLN A 68 -0.35 -2.99 6.32
N LEU A 69 -0.55 -2.01 5.43
CA LEU A 69 0.52 -1.47 4.61
C LEU A 69 1.62 -0.82 5.43
N ALA A 70 1.24 0.05 6.35
CA ALA A 70 2.18 0.77 7.17
C ALA A 70 2.90 -0.15 8.18
N PHE A 71 2.17 -1.11 8.76
CA PHE A 71 2.74 -2.15 9.60
C PHE A 71 3.83 -2.92 8.84
N ILE A 72 3.53 -3.45 7.65
CA ILE A 72 4.52 -4.19 6.85
C ILE A 72 5.71 -3.29 6.48
N THR A 73 5.45 -2.06 6.02
CA THR A 73 6.52 -1.15 5.63
C THR A 73 7.50 -0.86 6.77
N ALA A 74 6.99 -0.66 7.97
CA ALA A 74 7.80 -0.30 9.13
C ALA A 74 8.50 -1.51 9.76
N HIS A 75 7.82 -2.65 9.86
CA HIS A 75 8.27 -3.76 10.69
C HIS A 75 8.82 -4.96 9.90
N PHE A 76 8.46 -5.12 8.62
CA PHE A 76 8.87 -6.28 7.83
C PHE A 76 10.38 -6.45 7.66
N PRO A 77 11.19 -5.40 7.40
CA PRO A 77 12.64 -5.57 7.31
C PRO A 77 13.26 -6.09 8.60
N ALA A 78 12.81 -5.60 9.76
CA ALA A 78 13.26 -6.05 11.07
C ALA A 78 12.80 -7.49 11.36
N PHE A 79 11.53 -7.82 11.05
CA PHE A 79 10.99 -9.16 11.11
C PHE A 79 11.84 -10.17 10.30
N VAL A 80 12.17 -9.83 9.05
CA VAL A 80 13.02 -10.68 8.20
C VAL A 80 14.42 -10.84 8.80
N THR A 81 14.97 -9.78 9.39
CA THR A 81 16.29 -9.83 10.01
C THR A 81 16.33 -10.76 11.23
N GLU A 82 15.25 -10.78 12.01
CA GLU A 82 15.13 -11.56 13.24
C GLU A 82 14.78 -13.04 12.97
N LEU A 83 13.79 -13.30 12.10
CA LEU A 83 13.13 -14.61 12.00
C LEU A 83 13.48 -15.40 10.73
N CYS A 84 14.07 -14.76 9.71
CA CYS A 84 14.43 -15.46 8.49
C CYS A 84 15.64 -16.40 8.75
N GLY A 85 15.54 -17.61 8.25
CA GLY A 85 16.64 -18.58 8.26
C GLY A 85 17.88 -18.06 7.52
N PRO A 86 19.05 -18.69 7.73
CA PRO A 86 20.31 -18.23 7.18
C PRO A 86 20.32 -18.27 5.64
N ILE A 87 21.01 -17.32 5.05
CA ILE A 87 21.25 -17.30 3.60
C ILE A 87 22.42 -18.24 3.31
N LEU A 88 22.16 -19.26 2.50
CA LEU A 88 23.14 -20.28 2.17
C LEU A 88 24.30 -19.70 1.35
N PRO A 89 25.56 -19.89 1.77
CA PRO A 89 26.73 -19.49 0.98
C PRO A 89 26.72 -20.17 -0.40
N GLY A 90 27.05 -19.42 -1.46
CA GLY A 90 27.07 -19.95 -2.83
C GLY A 90 25.70 -20.06 -3.51
N GLY A 91 24.60 -19.70 -2.83
CA GLY A 91 23.27 -19.68 -3.43
C GLY A 91 23.04 -18.48 -4.37
N ALA A 92 21.96 -18.52 -5.14
CA ALA A 92 21.57 -17.46 -6.08
C ALA A 92 21.46 -16.05 -5.46
N LEU A 93 21.09 -15.95 -4.19
CA LEU A 93 21.04 -14.67 -3.47
C LEU A 93 22.44 -14.10 -3.22
N CYS A 94 23.40 -14.97 -2.87
CA CYS A 94 24.77 -14.54 -2.68
C CYS A 94 25.41 -14.02 -3.97
N SER A 95 25.07 -14.61 -5.13
CA SER A 95 25.61 -14.16 -6.44
C SER A 95 25.17 -12.74 -6.81
N ILE A 96 24.03 -12.29 -6.29
CA ILE A 96 23.53 -10.91 -6.46
C ILE A 96 23.84 -9.99 -5.27
N GLY A 97 24.76 -10.43 -4.37
CA GLY A 97 25.23 -9.64 -3.23
C GLY A 97 24.32 -9.64 -2.00
N ILE A 98 23.28 -10.48 -1.95
CA ILE A 98 22.41 -10.66 -0.77
C ILE A 98 23.00 -11.73 0.12
N THR A 99 23.84 -11.31 1.07
CA THR A 99 24.60 -12.19 1.97
C THR A 99 24.10 -12.17 3.40
N THR A 100 23.17 -11.25 3.74
CA THR A 100 22.62 -11.09 5.09
C THR A 100 21.10 -10.93 5.05
N THR A 101 20.43 -11.31 6.14
CA THR A 101 18.97 -11.15 6.30
C THR A 101 18.55 -9.67 6.26
N SER A 102 19.39 -8.77 6.74
CA SER A 102 19.15 -7.32 6.61
C SER A 102 19.12 -6.84 5.14
N ARG A 103 20.04 -7.34 4.29
CA ARG A 103 20.01 -7.06 2.84
C ARG A 103 18.79 -7.70 2.18
N LEU A 104 18.37 -8.88 2.63
CA LEU A 104 17.15 -9.52 2.17
C LEU A 104 15.92 -8.70 2.54
N GLY A 105 15.85 -8.13 3.74
CA GLY A 105 14.78 -7.23 4.15
C GLY A 105 14.68 -5.98 3.27
N ALA A 106 15.83 -5.39 2.91
CA ALA A 106 15.87 -4.27 1.98
C ALA A 106 15.43 -4.67 0.56
N LEU A 107 15.86 -5.82 0.07
CA LEU A 107 15.40 -6.39 -1.21
C LEU A 107 13.89 -6.64 -1.19
N ALA A 108 13.36 -7.16 -0.11
CA ALA A 108 11.94 -7.46 0.06
C ALA A 108 11.07 -6.21 -0.13
N ILE A 109 11.42 -5.09 0.51
CA ILE A 109 10.71 -3.81 0.31
C ILE A 109 10.85 -3.31 -1.13
N SER A 110 12.00 -3.47 -1.75
CA SER A 110 12.21 -3.11 -3.16
C SER A 110 11.33 -3.94 -4.10
N LEU A 111 11.22 -5.25 -3.84
CA LEU A 111 10.33 -6.15 -4.61
C LEU A 111 8.86 -5.79 -4.42
N ILE A 112 8.43 -5.44 -3.20
CA ILE A 112 7.08 -4.93 -2.95
C ILE A 112 6.83 -3.70 -3.83
N GLY A 113 7.77 -2.74 -3.87
CA GLY A 113 7.64 -1.53 -4.67
C GLY A 113 7.56 -1.82 -6.18
N LEU A 114 8.41 -2.69 -6.71
CA LEU A 114 8.40 -3.06 -8.13
C LEU A 114 7.12 -3.81 -8.51
N ALA A 115 6.71 -4.81 -7.74
CA ALA A 115 5.50 -5.57 -7.99
C ALA A 115 4.24 -4.69 -7.88
N ASN A 116 4.26 -3.68 -7.00
CA ASN A 116 3.18 -2.71 -6.86
C ASN A 116 2.90 -1.91 -8.13
N ILE A 117 3.92 -1.56 -8.91
CA ILE A 117 3.73 -0.87 -10.20
C ILE A 117 2.85 -1.73 -11.11
N VAL A 118 3.21 -3.00 -11.27
CA VAL A 118 2.46 -3.94 -12.13
C VAL A 118 1.06 -4.17 -11.59
N GLY A 119 0.94 -4.40 -10.28
CA GLY A 119 -0.35 -4.65 -9.63
C GLY A 119 -1.32 -3.48 -9.74
N THR A 120 -0.85 -2.26 -9.54
CA THR A 120 -1.67 -1.04 -9.64
C THR A 120 -2.16 -0.79 -11.07
N LEU A 121 -1.28 -0.96 -12.07
CA LEU A 121 -1.65 -0.85 -13.49
C LEU A 121 -2.67 -1.93 -13.88
N ALA A 122 -2.45 -3.17 -13.45
CA ALA A 122 -3.37 -4.27 -13.69
C ALA A 122 -4.75 -4.01 -13.05
N ALA A 123 -4.79 -3.54 -11.80
CA ALA A 123 -6.03 -3.19 -11.11
C ALA A 123 -6.79 -2.06 -11.82
N GLY A 124 -6.08 -1.04 -12.28
CA GLY A 124 -6.67 0.05 -13.07
C GLY A 124 -7.27 -0.45 -14.39
N TYR A 125 -6.59 -1.35 -15.08
CA TYR A 125 -7.07 -1.97 -16.33
C TYR A 125 -8.28 -2.89 -16.08
N LEU A 126 -8.17 -3.79 -15.10
CA LEU A 126 -9.25 -4.73 -14.75
C LEU A 126 -10.48 -3.99 -14.23
N GLY A 127 -10.31 -2.88 -13.50
CA GLY A 127 -11.41 -2.06 -13.00
C GLY A 127 -12.24 -1.35 -14.09
N LYS A 128 -11.75 -1.34 -15.34
CA LYS A 128 -12.54 -0.91 -16.50
C LYS A 128 -13.45 -2.01 -17.05
N ARG A 129 -13.07 -3.28 -16.87
CA ARG A 129 -13.77 -4.45 -17.44
C ARG A 129 -14.67 -5.15 -16.44
N TYR A 130 -14.27 -5.17 -15.17
CA TYR A 130 -14.93 -5.93 -14.11
C TYR A 130 -15.47 -5.01 -13.02
N SER A 131 -16.40 -5.53 -12.24
CA SER A 131 -16.97 -4.80 -11.11
C SER A 131 -15.91 -4.48 -10.06
N LYS A 132 -15.69 -3.19 -9.80
CA LYS A 132 -14.70 -2.68 -8.85
C LYS A 132 -14.87 -3.24 -7.44
N LYS A 133 -16.13 -3.46 -7.00
CA LYS A 133 -16.43 -4.01 -5.67
C LYS A 133 -15.91 -5.44 -5.51
N TYR A 134 -16.08 -6.30 -6.52
CA TYR A 134 -15.61 -7.68 -6.47
C TYR A 134 -14.09 -7.78 -6.63
N LEU A 135 -13.49 -6.94 -7.47
CA LEU A 135 -12.04 -6.83 -7.57
C LEU A 135 -11.43 -6.39 -6.23
N LEU A 136 -12.02 -5.39 -5.59
CA LEU A 136 -11.56 -4.88 -4.30
C LEU A 136 -11.67 -5.96 -3.22
N ALA A 137 -12.81 -6.64 -3.14
CA ALA A 137 -13.01 -7.76 -2.20
C ALA A 137 -12.00 -8.90 -2.45
N GLY A 138 -11.77 -9.24 -3.73
CA GLY A 138 -10.77 -10.25 -4.13
C GLY A 138 -9.34 -9.86 -3.71
N ILE A 139 -8.96 -8.60 -3.84
CA ILE A 139 -7.64 -8.11 -3.41
C ILE A 139 -7.50 -8.21 -1.89
N TYR A 140 -8.50 -7.79 -1.11
CA TYR A 140 -8.46 -7.92 0.35
C TYR A 140 -8.38 -9.38 0.79
N MET A 141 -9.18 -10.25 0.16
CA MET A 141 -9.13 -11.70 0.44
C MET A 141 -7.74 -12.29 0.10
N ALA A 142 -7.22 -11.97 -1.08
CA ALA A 142 -5.90 -12.45 -1.51
C ALA A 142 -4.79 -11.97 -0.56
N ARG A 143 -4.82 -10.70 -0.11
CA ARG A 143 -3.86 -10.18 0.87
C ARG A 143 -3.92 -10.92 2.20
N THR A 144 -5.13 -11.21 2.69
CA THR A 144 -5.33 -11.98 3.92
C THR A 144 -4.76 -13.39 3.78
N VAL A 145 -5.03 -14.06 2.65
CA VAL A 145 -4.50 -15.40 2.38
C VAL A 145 -2.97 -15.38 2.27
N VAL A 146 -2.39 -14.42 1.54
CA VAL A 146 -0.93 -14.28 1.40
C VAL A 146 -0.27 -14.05 2.75
N ALA A 147 -0.84 -13.18 3.59
CA ALA A 147 -0.32 -12.92 4.94
C ALA A 147 -0.43 -14.16 5.84
N ALA A 148 -1.58 -14.84 5.84
CA ALA A 148 -1.81 -16.04 6.63
C ALA A 148 -0.86 -17.19 6.21
N LEU A 149 -0.68 -17.42 4.92
CA LEU A 149 0.25 -18.44 4.42
C LEU A 149 1.70 -18.10 4.79
N PHE A 150 2.09 -16.83 4.70
CA PHE A 150 3.44 -16.41 5.04
C PHE A 150 3.77 -16.68 6.51
N ILE A 151 2.83 -16.42 7.43
CA ILE A 151 3.02 -16.65 8.86
C ILE A 151 2.94 -18.15 9.21
N ALA A 152 2.10 -18.90 8.51
CA ALA A 152 1.91 -20.34 8.78
C ALA A 152 3.06 -21.21 8.26
N LEU A 153 3.86 -20.71 7.31
CA LEU A 153 4.96 -21.45 6.70
C LEU A 153 6.33 -21.04 7.29
N PRO A 154 7.36 -21.86 7.17
CA PRO A 154 8.71 -21.48 7.60
C PRO A 154 9.20 -20.20 6.92
N ILE A 155 9.76 -19.29 7.71
CA ILE A 155 10.29 -18.03 7.21
C ILE A 155 11.68 -18.27 6.61
N THR A 156 11.69 -18.45 5.30
CA THR A 156 12.91 -18.70 4.50
C THR A 156 13.15 -17.54 3.53
N PRO A 157 14.36 -17.38 2.99
CA PRO A 157 14.60 -16.37 1.96
C PRO A 157 13.66 -16.46 0.77
N LEU A 158 13.26 -17.67 0.37
CA LEU A 158 12.31 -17.88 -0.72
C LEU A 158 10.90 -17.42 -0.34
N SER A 159 10.41 -17.79 0.86
CA SER A 159 9.08 -17.35 1.32
C SER A 159 9.01 -15.83 1.47
N VAL A 160 10.09 -15.17 1.90
CA VAL A 160 10.19 -13.70 1.96
C VAL A 160 10.06 -13.08 0.55
N ILE A 161 10.75 -13.62 -0.45
CA ILE A 161 10.67 -13.12 -1.83
C ILE A 161 9.26 -13.33 -2.40
N LEU A 162 8.69 -14.53 -2.25
CA LEU A 162 7.36 -14.84 -2.76
C LEU A 162 6.28 -13.96 -2.09
N PHE A 163 6.36 -13.79 -0.77
CA PHE A 163 5.49 -12.87 -0.04
C PHE A 163 5.62 -11.44 -0.57
N SER A 164 6.84 -10.95 -0.77
CA SER A 164 7.10 -9.59 -1.22
C SER A 164 6.51 -9.32 -2.62
N VAL A 165 6.65 -10.25 -3.55
CA VAL A 165 6.09 -10.12 -4.90
C VAL A 165 4.57 -10.22 -4.87
N ALA A 166 4.02 -11.20 -4.16
CA ALA A 166 2.56 -11.40 -4.05
C ALA A 166 1.90 -10.21 -3.34
N MET A 167 2.40 -9.82 -2.16
CA MET A 167 1.87 -8.70 -1.40
C MET A 167 2.05 -7.38 -2.17
N GLY A 168 3.20 -7.17 -2.81
CA GLY A 168 3.48 -5.99 -3.61
C GLY A 168 2.50 -5.84 -4.77
N SER A 169 2.18 -6.91 -5.49
CA SER A 169 1.20 -6.89 -6.58
C SER A 169 -0.21 -6.48 -6.13
N LEU A 170 -0.53 -6.72 -4.86
CA LEU A 170 -1.81 -6.36 -4.25
C LEU A 170 -1.75 -5.02 -3.48
N TRP A 171 -0.57 -4.39 -3.39
CA TRP A 171 -0.25 -3.31 -2.44
C TRP A 171 -1.17 -2.10 -2.58
N LEU A 172 -0.98 -1.28 -3.60
CA LEU A 172 -1.80 -0.10 -3.89
C LEU A 172 -2.85 -0.37 -4.99
N ALA A 173 -3.03 -1.61 -5.41
CA ALA A 173 -4.06 -2.01 -6.36
C ALA A 173 -5.49 -1.62 -5.90
N THR A 174 -5.68 -1.43 -4.59
CA THR A 174 -6.93 -0.96 -3.98
C THR A 174 -7.22 0.52 -4.28
N VAL A 175 -6.22 1.37 -4.48
CA VAL A 175 -6.38 2.83 -4.64
C VAL A 175 -7.24 3.21 -5.85
N PRO A 176 -6.90 2.78 -7.09
CA PRO A 176 -7.70 3.12 -8.27
C PRO A 176 -9.10 2.49 -8.24
N LEU A 177 -9.24 1.33 -7.62
CA LEU A 177 -10.55 0.67 -7.48
C LEU A 177 -11.44 1.40 -6.46
N THR A 178 -10.89 1.80 -5.31
CA THR A 178 -11.62 2.53 -4.27
C THR A 178 -12.04 3.91 -4.74
N SER A 179 -11.13 4.70 -5.32
CA SER A 179 -11.46 6.01 -5.88
C SER A 179 -12.51 5.91 -6.99
N GLY A 180 -12.34 4.92 -7.88
CA GLY A 180 -13.31 4.66 -8.95
C GLY A 180 -14.67 4.16 -8.43
N LEU A 181 -14.72 3.45 -7.30
CA LEU A 181 -15.97 3.02 -6.68
C LEU A 181 -16.69 4.19 -6.01
N VAL A 182 -15.99 5.05 -5.28
CA VAL A 182 -16.54 6.28 -4.71
C VAL A 182 -17.10 7.19 -5.81
N ALA A 183 -16.34 7.38 -6.90
CA ALA A 183 -16.80 8.16 -8.05
C ALA A 183 -18.04 7.57 -8.71
N HIS A 184 -18.14 6.24 -8.77
CA HIS A 184 -19.31 5.56 -9.37
C HIS A 184 -20.59 5.71 -8.52
N ILE A 185 -20.46 5.65 -7.19
CA ILE A 185 -21.62 5.71 -6.27
C ILE A 185 -22.08 7.15 -6.05
N TYR A 186 -21.14 8.09 -5.85
CA TYR A 186 -21.45 9.47 -5.42
C TYR A 186 -21.23 10.53 -6.51
N GLY A 187 -20.75 10.13 -7.68
CA GLY A 187 -20.41 11.04 -8.77
C GLY A 187 -19.05 11.71 -8.62
N LEU A 188 -18.55 12.23 -9.75
CA LEU A 188 -17.22 12.88 -9.80
C LEU A 188 -17.16 14.18 -9.00
N ARG A 189 -18.30 14.84 -8.84
CA ARG A 189 -18.42 16.14 -8.16
C ARG A 189 -17.98 16.09 -6.69
N TYR A 190 -18.41 15.06 -5.96
CA TYR A 190 -18.12 14.89 -4.55
C TYR A 190 -16.94 13.92 -4.28
N MET A 191 -16.39 13.34 -5.34
CA MET A 191 -15.31 12.33 -5.26
C MET A 191 -14.11 12.85 -4.45
N GLY A 192 -13.66 14.08 -4.68
CA GLY A 192 -12.51 14.64 -3.99
C GLY A 192 -12.68 14.66 -2.47
N THR A 193 -13.82 15.12 -1.98
CA THR A 193 -14.13 15.18 -0.55
C THR A 193 -14.34 13.80 0.03
N LEU A 194 -15.16 12.97 -0.58
CA LEU A 194 -15.50 11.66 -0.04
C LEU A 194 -14.30 10.70 -0.09
N PHE A 195 -13.55 10.68 -1.20
CA PHE A 195 -12.34 9.88 -1.27
C PHE A 195 -11.23 10.43 -0.35
N GLY A 196 -11.16 11.75 -0.16
CA GLY A 196 -10.26 12.37 0.83
C GLY A 196 -10.50 11.86 2.25
N LEU A 197 -11.78 11.73 2.67
CA LEU A 197 -12.14 11.15 3.97
C LEU A 197 -11.79 9.67 4.06
N VAL A 198 -12.03 8.89 3.00
CA VAL A 198 -11.62 7.49 2.92
C VAL A 198 -10.09 7.39 3.03
N PHE A 199 -9.35 8.27 2.35
CA PHE A 199 -7.89 8.31 2.44
C PHE A 199 -7.40 8.74 3.83
N PHE A 200 -8.12 9.64 4.51
CA PHE A 200 -7.84 9.99 5.90
C PHE A 200 -8.00 8.79 6.83
N SER A 201 -9.00 7.92 6.62
CA SER A 201 -9.13 6.67 7.39
C SER A 201 -7.92 5.75 7.21
N HIS A 202 -7.38 5.68 5.98
CA HIS A 202 -6.16 4.94 5.69
C HIS A 202 -4.97 5.47 6.51
N GLN A 203 -4.83 6.79 6.64
CA GLN A 203 -3.75 7.38 7.43
C GLN A 203 -3.89 7.09 8.93
N LEU A 204 -5.13 7.11 9.46
CA LEU A 204 -5.39 6.68 10.83
C LEU A 204 -5.03 5.20 11.04
N GLY A 205 -5.40 4.33 10.09
CA GLY A 205 -4.98 2.93 10.10
C GLY A 205 -3.46 2.78 10.06
N SER A 206 -2.79 3.54 9.19
CA SER A 206 -1.34 3.55 9.06
C SER A 206 -0.63 3.92 10.36
N PHE A 207 -1.10 4.98 11.02
CA PHE A 207 -0.57 5.39 12.32
C PHE A 207 -0.69 4.25 13.34
N LEU A 208 -1.88 3.66 13.46
CA LEU A 208 -2.12 2.57 14.41
C LEU A 208 -1.29 1.32 14.09
N GLY A 209 -1.12 0.98 12.80
CA GLY A 209 -0.32 -0.17 12.37
C GLY A 209 1.14 -0.05 12.81
N VAL A 210 1.74 1.10 12.58
CA VAL A 210 3.14 1.35 12.99
C VAL A 210 3.26 1.41 14.51
N TRP A 211 2.38 2.18 15.16
CA TRP A 211 2.45 2.40 16.59
C TRP A 211 2.20 1.13 17.40
N LEU A 212 1.14 0.37 17.07
CA LEU A 212 0.83 -0.89 17.76
C LEU A 212 1.91 -1.94 17.51
N GLY A 213 2.42 -2.05 16.28
CA GLY A 213 3.50 -2.97 15.97
C GLY A 213 4.74 -2.70 16.82
N GLY A 214 5.17 -1.43 16.93
CA GLY A 214 6.29 -1.04 17.79
C GLY A 214 6.02 -1.31 19.26
N LYS A 215 4.84 -0.92 19.77
CA LYS A 215 4.46 -1.16 21.16
C LYS A 215 4.38 -2.65 21.52
N MET A 216 3.88 -3.48 20.63
CA MET A 216 3.84 -4.93 20.83
C MET A 216 5.27 -5.51 20.86
N TYR A 217 6.15 -5.03 19.97
CA TYR A 217 7.56 -5.42 20.01
C TYR A 217 8.23 -5.02 21.31
N ASP A 218 8.00 -3.83 21.84
CA ASP A 218 8.53 -3.36 23.12
C ASP A 218 8.06 -4.25 24.30
N ILE A 219 6.85 -4.78 24.23
CA ILE A 219 6.28 -5.64 25.28
C ILE A 219 6.83 -7.07 25.19
N TYR A 220 6.88 -7.65 24.01
CA TYR A 220 7.20 -9.07 23.81
C TYR A 220 8.67 -9.33 23.44
N GLY A 221 9.40 -8.30 23.00
CA GLY A 221 10.83 -8.41 22.64
C GLY A 221 11.11 -9.22 21.38
N THR A 222 10.07 -9.62 20.64
CA THR A 222 10.20 -10.43 19.42
C THR A 222 9.07 -10.17 18.44
N TYR A 223 9.35 -10.28 17.15
CA TYR A 223 8.33 -10.18 16.10
C TYR A 223 7.43 -11.40 15.98
N THR A 224 7.79 -12.54 16.56
CA THR A 224 6.94 -13.75 16.54
C THR A 224 5.56 -13.51 17.17
N ALA A 225 5.48 -12.63 18.17
CA ALA A 225 4.21 -12.29 18.85
C ALA A 225 3.51 -11.07 18.23
N VAL A 226 4.20 -10.33 17.35
CA VAL A 226 3.68 -9.09 16.75
C VAL A 226 2.96 -9.35 15.42
N TRP A 227 3.37 -10.41 14.71
CA TRP A 227 2.80 -10.87 13.43
C TRP A 227 1.80 -11.98 13.67
#